data_01bc652013d047f6714bb50f4f0a6f5e
#
_entry.id   01bc652013d047f6714bb50f4f0a6f5e
#
_cell.length_a   1.000
_cell.length_b   1.000
_cell.length_c   1.000
_cell.angle_alpha   90.00
_cell.angle_beta   90.00
_cell.angle_gamma   90.00
#
_symmetry.space_group_name_H-M   'P 1'
#
loop_
_entity.id
_entity.type
_entity.pdbx_description
1 polymer ?
#
loop_
_entity_poly.entity_id
_entity_poly.type
_entity_poly.pdbx_seq_one_letter_code
_entity_poly.pdbx_strand_id
1 'polypeptide(L)'
;MDTLTLSGLTKKFGDKHLFSSLSFTFPKAGLFLLLGESGVGKTTLLRMIAGLDTDYVGRIVGGGNQNVSMAFQEHRLLPMLSALGNVTEALRPLGIDKKEAEAIAGNTLLSLGFPEKDFKTRPAALSGGMRQRVALARAFAVERPILLLDEPEKELDAALRDRLYAAIESARKNRLVIITTHTPERLLPMADGALSLTPKNA
;
A
#
# COMPACT_ATOMS: atom_id res chain seq x y z
N MET A 1 -11.62 -10.90 12.70
CA MET A 1 -10.42 -10.98 11.87
C MET A 1 -9.20 -11.08 12.76
N ASP A 2 -8.25 -11.94 12.41
CA ASP A 2 -7.02 -12.10 13.17
C ASP A 2 -6.14 -10.85 13.04
N THR A 3 -5.44 -10.52 14.11
CA THR A 3 -4.46 -9.43 14.13
C THR A 3 -3.27 -9.81 13.25
N LEU A 4 -2.72 -8.86 12.48
CA LEU A 4 -1.51 -9.11 11.70
C LEU A 4 -0.33 -9.39 12.65
N THR A 5 0.16 -10.63 12.60
CA THR A 5 1.27 -11.10 13.44
C THR A 5 2.35 -11.73 12.58
N LEU A 6 3.56 -11.27 12.77
CA LEU A 6 4.80 -11.81 12.20
C LEU A 6 5.48 -12.65 13.29
N SER A 7 5.85 -13.89 12.99
CA SER A 7 6.46 -14.81 13.97
C SER A 7 7.70 -15.48 13.37
N GLY A 8 8.87 -15.11 13.89
CA GLY A 8 10.15 -15.73 13.53
C GLY A 8 10.50 -15.63 12.04
N LEU A 9 10.12 -14.53 11.37
CA LEU A 9 10.35 -14.40 9.93
C LEU A 9 11.84 -14.34 9.62
N THR A 10 12.28 -15.25 8.74
CA THR A 10 13.64 -15.29 8.21
C THR A 10 13.55 -15.31 6.69
N LYS A 11 14.20 -14.33 6.04
CA LYS A 11 14.27 -14.21 4.58
C LYS A 11 15.70 -13.99 4.13
N LYS A 12 16.09 -14.70 3.07
CA LYS A 12 17.42 -14.61 2.44
C LYS A 12 17.28 -14.38 0.94
N PHE A 13 18.27 -13.72 0.35
CA PHE A 13 18.53 -13.72 -1.08
C PHE A 13 19.99 -14.11 -1.31
N GLY A 14 20.21 -15.34 -1.81
CA GLY A 14 21.53 -15.96 -1.81
C GLY A 14 22.09 -16.01 -0.38
N ASP A 15 23.28 -15.46 -0.17
CA ASP A 15 23.95 -15.43 1.14
C ASP A 15 23.52 -14.22 2.00
N LYS A 16 22.76 -13.29 1.44
CA LYS A 16 22.32 -12.07 2.15
C LYS A 16 21.05 -12.34 2.95
N HIS A 17 21.14 -12.25 4.28
CA HIS A 17 19.98 -12.25 5.14
C HIS A 17 19.31 -10.87 5.10
N LEU A 18 17.98 -10.84 4.87
CA LEU A 18 17.16 -9.63 5.04
C LEU A 18 16.54 -9.59 6.43
N PHE A 19 16.03 -10.73 6.91
CA PHE A 19 15.44 -10.85 8.23
C PHE A 19 15.94 -12.12 8.90
N SER A 20 16.20 -12.03 10.21
CA SER A 20 16.61 -13.16 11.05
C SER A 20 15.71 -13.19 12.29
N SER A 21 14.68 -14.06 12.24
CA SER A 21 13.72 -14.27 13.34
C SER A 21 12.90 -13.00 13.70
N LEU A 22 12.53 -12.19 12.69
CA LEU A 22 11.70 -11.01 12.89
C LEU A 22 10.32 -11.39 13.43
N SER A 23 9.95 -10.84 14.59
CA SER A 23 8.63 -11.05 15.19
C SER A 23 8.04 -9.71 15.58
N PHE A 24 6.77 -9.47 15.20
CA PHE A 24 6.04 -8.24 15.52
C PHE A 24 4.53 -8.48 15.42
N THR A 25 3.75 -7.83 16.28
CA THR A 25 2.28 -7.85 16.21
C THR A 25 1.78 -6.43 16.01
N PHE A 26 1.03 -6.23 14.93
CA PHE A 26 0.40 -4.95 14.63
C PHE A 26 -0.97 -4.87 15.31
N PRO A 27 -1.49 -3.67 15.62
CA PRO A 27 -2.88 -3.50 16.04
C PRO A 27 -3.84 -3.79 14.86
N LYS A 28 -5.15 -3.85 15.17
CA LYS A 28 -6.18 -4.08 14.14
C LYS A 28 -6.41 -2.88 13.20
N ALA A 29 -6.16 -1.68 13.68
CA ALA A 29 -6.28 -0.43 12.95
C ALA A 29 -5.19 0.54 13.42
N GLY A 30 -4.94 1.59 12.63
CA GLY A 30 -3.93 2.60 12.92
C GLY A 30 -2.96 2.78 11.78
N LEU A 31 -2.06 3.75 11.92
CA LEU A 31 -0.98 4.06 10.97
C LEU A 31 0.37 3.59 11.54
N PHE A 32 1.02 2.70 10.83
CA PHE A 32 2.36 2.20 11.17
C PHE A 32 3.38 2.52 10.08
N LEU A 33 4.52 3.03 10.50
CA LEU A 33 5.65 3.27 9.59
C LEU A 33 6.60 2.08 9.60
N LEU A 34 6.99 1.64 8.43
CA LEU A 34 8.06 0.66 8.25
C LEU A 34 9.33 1.42 7.88
N LEU A 35 10.21 1.57 8.86
CA LEU A 35 11.43 2.37 8.76
C LEU A 35 12.67 1.50 8.52
N GLY A 36 13.72 2.11 8.01
CA GLY A 36 15.03 1.48 7.79
C GLY A 36 15.70 1.98 6.53
N GLU A 37 16.98 1.68 6.37
CA GLU A 37 17.79 2.08 5.23
C GLU A 37 17.26 1.52 3.90
N SER A 38 17.74 2.10 2.79
CA SER A 38 17.44 1.56 1.47
C SER A 38 18.02 0.15 1.34
N GLY A 39 17.23 -0.77 0.76
CA GLY A 39 17.66 -2.16 0.56
C GLY A 39 17.63 -3.04 1.81
N VAL A 40 17.14 -2.55 2.98
CA VAL A 40 17.00 -3.35 4.21
C VAL A 40 15.87 -4.40 4.15
N GLY A 41 15.00 -4.33 3.12
CA GLY A 41 13.93 -5.33 2.93
C GLY A 41 12.51 -4.83 3.20
N LYS A 42 12.27 -3.51 3.31
CA LYS A 42 10.93 -2.94 3.54
C LYS A 42 9.89 -3.43 2.51
N THR A 43 10.16 -3.22 1.24
CA THR A 43 9.30 -3.69 0.12
C THR A 43 9.11 -5.21 0.16
N THR A 44 10.17 -5.97 0.50
CA THR A 44 10.09 -7.43 0.63
C THR A 44 9.13 -7.83 1.75
N LEU A 45 9.22 -7.18 2.92
CA LEU A 45 8.32 -7.44 4.04
C LEU A 45 6.85 -7.11 3.67
N LEU A 46 6.60 -5.98 3.00
CA LEU A 46 5.26 -5.65 2.50
C LEU A 46 4.74 -6.73 1.54
N ARG A 47 5.58 -7.23 0.62
CA ARG A 47 5.19 -8.30 -0.32
C ARG A 47 4.92 -9.64 0.39
N MET A 48 5.69 -9.97 1.44
CA MET A 48 5.43 -11.14 2.28
C MET A 48 4.09 -11.01 3.01
N ILE A 49 3.80 -9.86 3.63
CA ILE A 49 2.51 -9.57 4.29
C ILE A 49 1.35 -9.67 3.29
N ALA A 50 1.54 -9.20 2.07
CA ALA A 50 0.54 -9.28 1.00
C ALA A 50 0.36 -10.71 0.43
N GLY A 51 1.22 -11.67 0.81
CA GLY A 51 1.21 -13.03 0.26
C GLY A 51 1.75 -13.13 -1.18
N LEU A 52 2.50 -12.12 -1.63
CA LEU A 52 3.13 -12.06 -2.96
C LEU A 52 4.54 -12.67 -2.99
N ASP A 53 5.16 -12.80 -1.84
CA ASP A 53 6.42 -13.52 -1.62
C ASP A 53 6.17 -14.53 -0.51
N THR A 54 6.26 -15.81 -0.84
CA THR A 54 5.99 -16.93 0.08
C THR A 54 7.25 -17.74 0.41
N ASP A 55 8.39 -17.35 -0.17
CA ASP A 55 9.67 -18.00 0.08
C ASP A 55 10.35 -17.39 1.32
N TYR A 56 9.93 -17.82 2.50
CA TYR A 56 10.50 -17.42 3.79
C TYR A 56 10.26 -18.50 4.85
N VAL A 57 11.02 -18.44 5.94
CA VAL A 57 10.82 -19.26 7.15
C VAL A 57 10.06 -18.41 8.18
N GLY A 58 9.23 -19.05 9.01
CA GLY A 58 8.39 -18.39 10.01
C GLY A 58 6.92 -18.35 9.57
N ARG A 59 6.13 -17.48 10.21
CA ARG A 59 4.68 -17.43 9.97
C ARG A 59 4.16 -15.99 9.94
N ILE A 60 3.24 -15.71 9.01
CA ILE A 60 2.43 -14.49 8.96
C ILE A 60 0.96 -14.89 9.14
N VAL A 61 0.30 -14.31 10.14
CA VAL A 61 -1.13 -14.48 10.42
C VAL A 61 -1.84 -13.16 10.13
N GLY A 62 -3.04 -13.20 9.59
CA GLY A 62 -3.84 -12.02 9.27
C GLY A 62 -3.48 -11.31 7.96
N GLY A 63 -2.36 -11.69 7.31
CA GLY A 63 -1.96 -11.19 5.99
C GLY A 63 -2.64 -11.91 4.83
N GLY A 64 -2.06 -11.76 3.63
CA GLY A 64 -2.51 -12.41 2.39
C GLY A 64 -3.48 -11.59 1.55
N ASN A 65 -3.66 -12.02 0.30
CA ASN A 65 -4.38 -11.27 -0.73
C ASN A 65 -5.86 -10.97 -0.41
N GLN A 66 -6.50 -11.77 0.44
CA GLN A 66 -7.89 -11.54 0.85
C GLN A 66 -8.03 -10.44 1.91
N ASN A 67 -6.95 -10.15 2.64
CA ASN A 67 -6.94 -9.21 3.76
C ASN A 67 -6.19 -7.91 3.44
N VAL A 68 -5.46 -7.87 2.33
CA VAL A 68 -4.53 -6.79 1.99
C VAL A 68 -4.94 -6.11 0.69
N SER A 69 -4.91 -4.78 0.68
CA SER A 69 -4.79 -3.96 -0.52
C SER A 69 -3.41 -3.29 -0.52
N MET A 70 -2.79 -3.13 -1.69
CA MET A 70 -1.42 -2.63 -1.77
C MET A 70 -1.22 -1.67 -2.94
N ALA A 71 -0.59 -0.52 -2.66
CA ALA A 71 0.05 0.32 -3.67
C ALA A 71 1.55 0.03 -3.66
N PHE A 72 2.07 -0.34 -4.83
CA PHE A 72 3.48 -0.66 -5.04
C PHE A 72 4.28 0.60 -5.36
N GLN A 73 5.58 0.57 -5.13
CA GLN A 73 6.50 1.63 -5.56
C GLN A 73 6.43 1.87 -7.08
N GLU A 74 6.26 0.80 -7.87
CA GLU A 74 5.94 0.88 -9.30
C GLU A 74 4.42 0.93 -9.47
N HIS A 75 3.91 1.75 -10.38
CA HIS A 75 2.46 1.96 -10.55
C HIS A 75 1.68 0.70 -10.95
N ARG A 76 2.30 -0.22 -11.72
CA ARG A 76 1.72 -1.50 -12.20
C ARG A 76 0.30 -1.35 -12.72
N LEU A 77 0.06 -0.30 -13.51
CA LEU A 77 -1.24 -0.07 -14.12
C LEU A 77 -1.47 -1.01 -15.30
N LEU A 78 -2.72 -1.40 -15.50
CA LEU A 78 -3.15 -2.18 -16.65
C LEU A 78 -3.16 -1.26 -17.88
N PRO A 79 -2.28 -1.45 -18.87
CA PRO A 79 -2.05 -0.47 -19.94
C PRO A 79 -3.23 -0.30 -20.89
N MET A 80 -4.07 -1.33 -20.99
CA MET A 80 -5.24 -1.32 -21.88
C MET A 80 -6.47 -0.64 -21.25
N LEU A 81 -6.47 -0.43 -19.93
CA LEU A 81 -7.57 0.20 -19.22
C LEU A 81 -7.31 1.69 -19.01
N SER A 82 -8.39 2.48 -18.96
CA SER A 82 -8.31 3.89 -18.59
C SER A 82 -7.96 4.06 -17.10
N ALA A 83 -7.74 5.29 -16.64
CA ALA A 83 -7.53 5.60 -15.22
C ALA A 83 -8.69 5.05 -14.36
N LEU A 84 -9.94 5.39 -14.71
CA LEU A 84 -11.12 4.87 -14.03
C LEU A 84 -11.19 3.34 -14.12
N GLY A 85 -10.94 2.76 -15.31
CA GLY A 85 -10.97 1.32 -15.52
C GLY A 85 -9.95 0.56 -14.67
N ASN A 86 -8.76 1.12 -14.43
CA ASN A 86 -7.75 0.53 -13.54
C ASN A 86 -8.24 0.39 -12.10
N VAL A 87 -9.01 1.35 -11.62
CA VAL A 87 -9.55 1.31 -10.25
C VAL A 87 -10.79 0.42 -10.19
N THR A 88 -11.70 0.54 -11.17
CA THR A 88 -12.92 -0.29 -11.26
C THR A 88 -12.57 -1.79 -11.33
N GLU A 89 -11.56 -2.17 -12.12
CA GLU A 89 -11.15 -3.58 -12.27
C GLU A 89 -10.66 -4.18 -10.94
N ALA A 90 -10.06 -3.40 -10.06
CA ALA A 90 -9.63 -3.87 -8.74
C ALA A 90 -10.81 -4.20 -7.80
N LEU A 91 -11.99 -3.63 -8.05
CA LEU A 91 -13.22 -3.87 -7.28
C LEU A 91 -13.99 -5.10 -7.78
N ARG A 92 -13.74 -5.55 -9.01
CA ARG A 92 -14.44 -6.68 -9.63
C ARG A 92 -14.44 -7.97 -8.81
N PRO A 93 -13.29 -8.40 -8.20
CA PRO A 93 -13.25 -9.61 -7.39
C PRO A 93 -14.08 -9.53 -6.10
N LEU A 94 -14.58 -8.35 -5.74
CA LEU A 94 -15.43 -8.15 -4.55
C LEU A 94 -16.91 -8.39 -4.84
N GLY A 95 -17.29 -8.68 -6.09
CA GLY A 95 -18.68 -8.89 -6.49
C GLY A 95 -19.52 -7.60 -6.56
N ILE A 96 -18.87 -6.43 -6.53
CA ILE A 96 -19.53 -5.11 -6.64
C ILE A 96 -20.01 -4.94 -8.09
N ASP A 97 -21.26 -4.49 -8.28
CA ASP A 97 -21.75 -4.23 -9.62
C ASP A 97 -20.98 -3.11 -10.33
N LYS A 98 -21.02 -3.12 -11.68
CA LYS A 98 -20.18 -2.21 -12.47
C LYS A 98 -20.46 -0.73 -12.18
N LYS A 99 -21.73 -0.36 -12.03
CA LYS A 99 -22.11 1.05 -11.82
C LYS A 99 -21.63 1.55 -10.44
N GLU A 100 -21.81 0.72 -9.43
CA GLU A 100 -21.32 1.00 -8.08
C GLU A 100 -19.78 1.05 -8.06
N ALA A 101 -19.11 0.09 -8.71
CA ALA A 101 -17.63 0.08 -8.80
C ALA A 101 -17.10 1.33 -9.53
N GLU A 102 -17.76 1.80 -10.60
CA GLU A 102 -17.39 3.05 -11.28
C GLU A 102 -17.58 4.27 -10.38
N ALA A 103 -18.63 4.31 -9.57
CA ALA A 103 -18.88 5.40 -8.62
C ALA A 103 -17.80 5.42 -7.51
N ILE A 104 -17.51 4.27 -6.90
CA ILE A 104 -16.42 4.14 -5.89
C ILE A 104 -15.09 4.57 -6.49
N ALA A 105 -14.76 4.06 -7.68
CA ALA A 105 -13.50 4.38 -8.37
C ALA A 105 -13.39 5.89 -8.67
N GLY A 106 -14.44 6.51 -9.20
CA GLY A 106 -14.49 7.94 -9.50
C GLY A 106 -14.30 8.80 -8.25
N ASN A 107 -15.04 8.51 -7.18
CA ASN A 107 -14.94 9.23 -5.92
C ASN A 107 -13.53 9.08 -5.30
N THR A 108 -12.94 7.89 -5.36
CA THR A 108 -11.58 7.66 -4.84
C THR A 108 -10.52 8.43 -5.65
N LEU A 109 -10.65 8.45 -6.98
CA LEU A 109 -9.76 9.23 -7.86
C LEU A 109 -9.86 10.73 -7.54
N LEU A 110 -11.08 11.28 -7.40
CA LEU A 110 -11.30 12.68 -7.06
C LEU A 110 -10.73 13.06 -5.70
N SER A 111 -10.90 12.20 -4.68
CA SER A 111 -10.35 12.45 -3.35
C SER A 111 -8.82 12.57 -3.35
N LEU A 112 -8.15 11.82 -4.22
CA LEU A 112 -6.69 11.89 -4.43
C LEU A 112 -6.29 12.98 -5.44
N GLY A 113 -7.20 13.86 -5.84
CA GLY A 113 -6.93 14.99 -6.73
C GLY A 113 -6.72 14.61 -8.19
N PHE A 114 -7.19 13.45 -8.63
CA PHE A 114 -7.15 13.08 -10.04
C PHE A 114 -8.29 13.79 -10.80
N PRO A 115 -8.00 14.48 -11.92
CA PRO A 115 -9.03 15.28 -12.59
C PRO A 115 -10.03 14.41 -13.34
N GLU A 116 -11.32 14.71 -13.20
CA GLU A 116 -12.41 13.94 -13.80
C GLU A 116 -12.32 13.85 -15.33
N LYS A 117 -11.90 14.93 -15.98
CA LYS A 117 -11.70 14.99 -17.44
C LYS A 117 -10.74 13.90 -17.98
N ASP A 118 -9.84 13.42 -17.12
CA ASP A 118 -8.81 12.42 -17.47
C ASP A 118 -9.18 10.99 -17.06
N PHE A 119 -10.39 10.75 -16.54
CA PHE A 119 -10.86 9.41 -16.15
C PHE A 119 -10.78 8.37 -17.26
N LYS A 120 -10.99 8.79 -18.50
CA LYS A 120 -10.95 7.92 -19.69
C LYS A 120 -9.55 7.80 -20.29
N THR A 121 -8.55 8.52 -19.76
CA THR A 121 -7.18 8.51 -20.27
C THR A 121 -6.45 7.24 -19.86
N ARG A 122 -5.72 6.63 -20.82
CA ARG A 122 -4.91 5.41 -20.58
C ARG A 122 -3.55 5.75 -19.98
N PRO A 123 -2.90 4.82 -19.26
CA PRO A 123 -1.63 5.03 -18.57
C PRO A 123 -0.51 5.63 -19.44
N ALA A 124 -0.44 5.28 -20.71
CA ALA A 124 0.57 5.80 -21.64
C ALA A 124 0.52 7.33 -21.83
N ALA A 125 -0.68 7.94 -21.70
CA ALA A 125 -0.89 9.38 -21.83
C ALA A 125 -0.95 10.12 -20.49
N LEU A 126 -0.77 9.43 -19.37
CA LEU A 126 -0.75 10.02 -18.03
C LEU A 126 0.67 10.44 -17.64
N SER A 127 0.80 11.57 -16.91
CA SER A 127 2.05 11.93 -16.24
C SER A 127 2.42 10.93 -15.13
N GLY A 128 3.66 10.96 -14.64
CA GLY A 128 4.09 10.12 -13.52
C GLY A 128 3.20 10.27 -12.29
N GLY A 129 3.00 11.50 -11.83
CA GLY A 129 2.13 11.78 -10.68
C GLY A 129 0.65 11.43 -10.91
N MET A 130 0.17 11.46 -12.18
CA MET A 130 -1.17 10.96 -12.50
C MET A 130 -1.22 9.44 -12.39
N ARG A 131 -0.22 8.71 -12.89
CA ARG A 131 -0.11 7.25 -12.75
C ARG A 131 -0.05 6.85 -11.27
N GLN A 132 0.73 7.59 -10.47
CA GLN A 132 0.82 7.35 -9.02
C GLN A 132 -0.56 7.48 -8.35
N ARG A 133 -1.32 8.53 -8.66
CA ARG A 133 -2.68 8.72 -8.10
C ARG A 133 -3.65 7.61 -8.49
N VAL A 134 -3.57 7.09 -9.73
CA VAL A 134 -4.38 5.93 -10.14
C VAL A 134 -3.98 4.68 -9.38
N ALA A 135 -2.68 4.43 -9.18
CA ALA A 135 -2.19 3.29 -8.40
C ALA A 135 -2.62 3.37 -6.93
N LEU A 136 -2.56 4.56 -6.33
CA LEU A 136 -3.06 4.83 -4.99
C LEU A 136 -4.58 4.62 -4.91
N ALA A 137 -5.34 5.21 -5.84
CA ALA A 137 -6.80 5.06 -5.88
C ALA A 137 -7.21 3.59 -5.96
N ARG A 138 -6.49 2.78 -6.74
CA ARG A 138 -6.72 1.34 -6.83
C ARG A 138 -6.56 0.63 -5.48
N ALA A 139 -5.55 1.01 -4.69
CA ALA A 139 -5.32 0.41 -3.37
C ALA A 139 -6.33 0.91 -2.33
N PHE A 140 -6.69 2.20 -2.36
CA PHE A 140 -7.65 2.80 -1.43
C PHE A 140 -9.09 2.35 -1.67
N ALA A 141 -9.52 2.20 -2.94
CA ALA A 141 -10.87 1.79 -3.31
C ALA A 141 -11.20 0.38 -2.84
N VAL A 142 -10.20 -0.49 -2.77
CA VAL A 142 -10.38 -1.86 -2.26
C VAL A 142 -10.34 -1.84 -0.74
N GLU A 143 -11.50 -1.88 -0.10
CA GLU A 143 -11.61 -1.87 1.35
C GLU A 143 -11.23 -3.23 1.95
N ARG A 144 -9.92 -3.42 2.16
CA ARG A 144 -9.36 -4.55 2.91
C ARG A 144 -8.93 -4.09 4.29
N PRO A 145 -8.91 -5.01 5.26
CA PRO A 145 -8.47 -4.71 6.64
C PRO A 145 -7.06 -4.14 6.77
N ILE A 146 -6.19 -4.44 5.79
CA ILE A 146 -4.81 -3.96 5.75
C ILE A 146 -4.57 -3.22 4.44
N LEU A 147 -4.06 -1.99 4.54
CA LEU A 147 -3.59 -1.18 3.41
C LEU A 147 -2.07 -1.03 3.51
N LEU A 148 -1.36 -1.51 2.49
CA LEU A 148 0.09 -1.39 2.37
C LEU A 148 0.43 -0.32 1.34
N LEU A 149 1.28 0.62 1.69
CA LEU A 149 1.70 1.72 0.83
C LEU A 149 3.23 1.74 0.76
N ASP A 150 3.77 1.41 -0.40
CA ASP A 150 5.22 1.37 -0.64
C ASP A 150 5.67 2.66 -1.33
N GLU A 151 6.29 3.58 -0.57
CA GLU A 151 6.73 4.92 -1.01
C GLU A 151 5.62 5.73 -1.73
N PRO A 152 4.42 5.89 -1.12
CA PRO A 152 3.25 6.43 -1.80
C PRO A 152 3.38 7.90 -2.20
N GLU A 153 4.31 8.65 -1.60
CA GLU A 153 4.53 10.09 -1.77
C GLU A 153 5.34 10.42 -3.03
N LYS A 154 5.96 9.40 -3.64
CA LYS A 154 6.79 9.56 -4.83
C LYS A 154 5.99 10.19 -5.96
N GLU A 155 6.62 11.12 -6.68
CA GLU A 155 6.02 11.84 -7.82
C GLU A 155 4.79 12.72 -7.47
N LEU A 156 4.51 12.96 -6.18
CA LEU A 156 3.46 13.88 -5.74
C LEU A 156 4.04 15.22 -5.30
N ASP A 157 3.42 16.31 -5.72
CA ASP A 157 3.68 17.64 -5.19
C ASP A 157 3.10 17.82 -3.78
N ALA A 158 3.36 18.97 -3.14
CA ALA A 158 2.92 19.23 -1.77
C ALA A 158 1.40 19.13 -1.59
N ALA A 159 0.62 19.73 -2.49
CA ALA A 159 -0.84 19.74 -2.39
C ALA A 159 -1.44 18.35 -2.56
N LEU A 160 -0.85 17.52 -3.43
CA LEU A 160 -1.27 16.14 -3.63
C LEU A 160 -0.85 15.22 -2.48
N ARG A 161 0.30 15.49 -1.85
CA ARG A 161 0.69 14.80 -0.60
C ARG A 161 -0.27 15.08 0.54
N ASP A 162 -0.75 16.33 0.68
CA ASP A 162 -1.74 16.66 1.71
C ASP A 162 -3.06 15.88 1.50
N ARG A 163 -3.50 15.71 0.24
CA ARG A 163 -4.65 14.85 -0.09
C ARG A 163 -4.40 13.37 0.25
N LEU A 164 -3.21 12.86 -0.04
CA LEU A 164 -2.82 11.50 0.33
C LEU A 164 -2.87 11.32 1.86
N TYR A 165 -2.32 12.27 2.62
CA TYR A 165 -2.33 12.20 4.09
C TYR A 165 -3.75 12.27 4.66
N ALA A 166 -4.64 13.07 4.08
CA ALA A 166 -6.05 13.08 4.46
C ALA A 166 -6.74 11.72 4.19
N ALA A 167 -6.42 11.08 3.06
CA ALA A 167 -6.93 9.75 2.75
C ALA A 167 -6.37 8.67 3.72
N ILE A 168 -5.09 8.75 4.08
CA ILE A 168 -4.46 7.88 5.09
C ILE A 168 -5.13 8.07 6.45
N GLU A 169 -5.34 9.33 6.88
CA GLU A 169 -5.98 9.67 8.15
C GLU A 169 -7.41 9.11 8.23
N SER A 170 -8.14 9.14 7.13
CA SER A 170 -9.46 8.51 7.05
C SER A 170 -9.36 6.99 7.14
N ALA A 171 -8.44 6.38 6.39
CA ALA A 171 -8.30 4.93 6.30
C ALA A 171 -7.87 4.28 7.64
N ARG A 172 -6.91 4.89 8.37
CA ARG A 172 -6.37 4.33 9.61
C ARG A 172 -7.38 4.18 10.75
N LYS A 173 -8.52 4.86 10.67
CA LYS A 173 -9.59 4.76 11.68
C LYS A 173 -10.21 3.37 11.73
N ASN A 174 -10.28 2.68 10.58
CA ASN A 174 -11.01 1.44 10.43
C ASN A 174 -10.15 0.26 9.96
N ARG A 175 -8.91 0.52 9.51
CA ARG A 175 -7.99 -0.51 9.01
C ARG A 175 -6.54 -0.21 9.40
N LEU A 176 -5.72 -1.24 9.40
CA LEU A 176 -4.28 -1.09 9.56
C LEU A 176 -3.67 -0.54 8.28
N VAL A 177 -2.98 0.59 8.37
CA VAL A 177 -2.21 1.18 7.27
C VAL A 177 -0.73 1.04 7.59
N ILE A 178 0.04 0.38 6.72
CA ILE A 178 1.50 0.25 6.86
C ILE A 178 2.16 0.96 5.68
N ILE A 179 3.04 1.90 5.97
CA ILE A 179 3.69 2.77 4.99
C ILE A 179 5.20 2.65 5.08
N THR A 180 5.86 2.50 3.92
CA THR A 180 7.28 2.80 3.78
C THR A 180 7.46 4.22 3.25
N THR A 181 8.43 4.96 3.77
CA THR A 181 8.74 6.32 3.30
C THR A 181 10.22 6.62 3.49
N HIS A 182 10.76 7.51 2.66
CA HIS A 182 12.08 8.10 2.82
C HIS A 182 12.05 9.45 3.55
N THR A 183 10.85 10.00 3.81
CA THR A 183 10.64 11.28 4.49
C THR A 183 9.68 11.09 5.67
N PRO A 184 10.08 10.33 6.72
CA PRO A 184 9.19 9.96 7.81
C PRO A 184 8.74 11.15 8.67
N GLU A 185 9.42 12.29 8.62
CA GLU A 185 9.22 13.44 9.51
C GLU A 185 7.79 13.98 9.45
N ARG A 186 7.14 13.86 8.29
CA ARG A 186 5.74 14.31 8.10
C ARG A 186 4.71 13.30 8.60
N LEU A 187 5.04 12.01 8.54
CA LEU A 187 4.13 10.93 8.93
C LEU A 187 4.29 10.51 10.39
N LEU A 188 5.47 10.70 10.98
CA LEU A 188 5.75 10.36 12.37
C LEU A 188 4.77 10.99 13.37
N PRO A 189 4.38 12.28 13.26
CA PRO A 189 3.40 12.87 14.17
C PRO A 189 1.99 12.27 14.07
N MET A 190 1.67 11.62 12.95
CA MET A 190 0.38 10.97 12.69
C MET A 190 0.40 9.48 13.01
N ALA A 191 1.60 8.88 13.13
CA ALA A 191 1.75 7.44 13.27
C ALA A 191 1.42 6.97 14.70
N ASP A 192 0.70 5.84 14.78
CA ASP A 192 0.43 5.15 16.04
C ASP A 192 1.61 4.29 16.49
N GLY A 193 2.58 4.05 15.57
CA GLY A 193 3.81 3.33 15.85
C GLY A 193 4.68 3.14 14.62
N ALA A 194 5.86 2.55 14.86
CA ALA A 194 6.80 2.23 13.80
C ALA A 194 7.49 0.89 14.04
N LEU A 195 7.78 0.18 12.98
CA LEU A 195 8.66 -0.98 12.96
C LEU A 195 9.94 -0.61 12.22
N SER A 196 11.06 -0.58 12.95
CA SER A 196 12.36 -0.30 12.35
C SER A 196 13.07 -1.59 11.97
N LEU A 197 13.36 -1.72 10.68
CA LEU A 197 14.20 -2.78 10.16
C LEU A 197 15.67 -2.33 10.22
N THR A 198 16.49 -3.10 10.91
CA THR A 198 17.93 -2.87 11.00
C THR A 198 18.69 -4.07 10.43
N PRO A 199 19.93 -3.90 9.97
CA PRO A 199 20.75 -5.02 9.49
C PRO A 199 20.99 -6.14 10.51
N LYS A 200 20.69 -5.92 11.81
CA LYS A 200 20.75 -6.95 12.88
C LYS A 200 19.45 -7.73 13.03
N ASN A 201 18.32 -7.15 12.60
CA ASN A 201 17.02 -7.84 12.51
C ASN A 201 16.79 -8.34 11.07
N ALA A 202 17.75 -8.05 10.21
CA ALA A 202 17.86 -8.46 8.82
C ALA A 202 18.91 -9.56 8.68
#